data_c148b039c74cfde05e5b72b75cbeb5ec
#
_entry.id   c148b039c74cfde05e5b72b75cbeb5ec
#
_cell.length_a   1.000
_cell.length_b   1.000
_cell.length_c   1.000
_cell.angle_alpha   90.00
_cell.angle_beta   90.00
_cell.angle_gamma   90.00
#
_symmetry.space_group_name_H-M   'P 1'
#
loop_
_entity.id
_entity.type
_entity.pdbx_description
1 polymer ?
#
loop_
_entity_poly.entity_id
_entity_poly.type
_entity_poly.pdbx_seq_one_letter_code
_entity_poly.pdbx_strand_id
1 'polypeptide(L)'
;MSTPTKAVLHLPSAHFIVWETSLPTSEVLARLDFALNKDGATEFMSHVHRDMKTQQELVDGIHSVVNGRAGLVFFSTIPLHKLTTFRTGNPNPPHIAVYSFGNPLYAQRVIKHNPIAAANIPPRMVIIENENRDGTRIGYNLPSSIMMDPFGKEDEELKADLLSLDKKIEAMVLGIIRA
;
A
#
# COMPACT_ATOMS: atom_id res chain seq x y z
N MET A 1 -13.81 -20.57 -31.52
CA MET A 1 -13.06 -20.18 -30.28
C MET A 1 -11.91 -19.31 -30.72
N SER A 2 -11.76 -18.09 -30.14
CA SER A 2 -10.63 -17.21 -30.46
C SER A 2 -9.36 -17.74 -29.77
N THR A 3 -8.24 -17.69 -30.46
CA THR A 3 -6.93 -18.08 -29.89
C THR A 3 -6.54 -17.02 -28.84
N PRO A 4 -6.10 -17.44 -27.62
CA PRO A 4 -5.60 -16.53 -26.63
C PRO A 4 -4.38 -15.76 -27.16
N THR A 5 -4.33 -14.46 -26.91
CA THR A 5 -3.19 -13.60 -27.27
C THR A 5 -2.46 -13.11 -26.03
N LYS A 6 -1.13 -13.05 -26.10
CA LYS A 6 -0.27 -12.49 -25.07
C LYS A 6 0.27 -11.15 -25.54
N ALA A 7 0.07 -10.10 -24.75
CA ALA A 7 0.76 -8.82 -24.91
C ALA A 7 1.73 -8.60 -23.76
N VAL A 8 2.89 -8.02 -24.04
CA VAL A 8 3.86 -7.55 -23.03
C VAL A 8 3.86 -6.04 -23.09
N LEU A 9 3.42 -5.43 -22.00
CA LEU A 9 3.40 -3.97 -21.85
C LEU A 9 4.60 -3.55 -21.00
N HIS A 10 5.38 -2.59 -21.48
CA HIS A 10 6.51 -2.06 -20.75
C HIS A 10 6.09 -0.78 -20.01
N LEU A 11 6.30 -0.77 -18.69
CA LEU A 11 6.19 0.44 -17.89
C LEU A 11 7.51 1.20 -17.99
N PRO A 12 7.52 2.41 -18.59
CA PRO A 12 8.78 3.06 -18.92
C PRO A 12 9.59 3.54 -17.71
N SER A 13 8.98 3.67 -16.52
CA SER A 13 9.62 4.29 -15.35
C SER A 13 9.03 3.79 -14.03
N ALA A 14 9.10 2.48 -13.77
CA ALA A 14 8.74 1.98 -12.45
C ALA A 14 9.78 2.43 -11.41
N HIS A 15 9.35 3.19 -10.41
CA HIS A 15 10.21 3.68 -9.32
C HIS A 15 9.92 2.94 -8.04
N PHE A 16 10.95 2.32 -7.47
CA PHE A 16 10.90 1.72 -6.15
C PHE A 16 11.63 2.62 -5.16
N ILE A 17 10.92 3.11 -4.16
CA ILE A 17 11.43 4.01 -3.11
C ILE A 17 11.85 3.17 -1.92
N VAL A 18 13.01 3.49 -1.35
CA VAL A 18 13.50 2.88 -0.10
C VAL A 18 13.85 3.98 0.89
N TRP A 19 13.31 3.85 2.10
CA TRP A 19 13.66 4.66 3.26
C TRP A 19 14.40 3.80 4.27
N GLU A 20 15.40 4.37 4.93
CA GLU A 20 16.12 3.74 6.03
C GLU A 20 15.98 4.58 7.29
N THR A 21 15.84 3.90 8.44
CA THR A 21 15.75 4.53 9.75
C THR A 21 16.45 3.66 10.78
N SER A 22 17.05 4.30 11.80
CA SER A 22 17.58 3.59 12.98
C SER A 22 16.50 3.17 13.98
N LEU A 23 15.23 3.49 13.74
CA LEU A 23 14.15 3.05 14.61
C LEU A 23 14.03 1.52 14.60
N PRO A 24 13.80 0.91 15.77
CA PRO A 24 13.49 -0.52 15.84
C PRO A 24 12.25 -0.86 14.98
N THR A 25 12.27 -2.03 14.35
CA THR A 25 11.16 -2.47 13.49
C THR A 25 9.84 -2.55 14.24
N SER A 26 9.84 -2.93 15.51
CA SER A 26 8.63 -2.93 16.35
C SER A 26 8.01 -1.53 16.48
N GLU A 27 8.84 -0.49 16.61
CA GLU A 27 8.37 0.90 16.68
C GLU A 27 7.81 1.38 15.35
N VAL A 28 8.50 1.08 14.23
CA VAL A 28 8.01 1.40 12.88
C VAL A 28 6.66 0.74 12.63
N LEU A 29 6.50 -0.54 12.99
CA LEU A 29 5.25 -1.27 12.83
C LEU A 29 4.13 -0.67 13.70
N ALA A 30 4.41 -0.32 14.95
CA ALA A 30 3.41 0.29 15.84
C ALA A 30 2.91 1.64 15.28
N ARG A 31 3.84 2.50 14.80
CA ARG A 31 3.50 3.77 14.17
C ARG A 31 2.73 3.60 12.86
N LEU A 32 3.09 2.61 12.05
CA LEU A 32 2.39 2.28 10.80
C LEU A 32 0.97 1.76 11.09
N ASP A 33 0.82 0.85 12.05
CA ASP A 33 -0.48 0.32 12.47
C ASP A 33 -1.39 1.45 12.98
N PHE A 34 -0.83 2.41 13.73
CA PHE A 34 -1.54 3.61 14.16
C PHE A 34 -1.92 4.52 12.98
N ALA A 35 -0.98 4.82 12.09
CA ALA A 35 -1.20 5.73 10.94
C ALA A 35 -2.28 5.19 9.98
N LEU A 36 -2.36 3.88 9.82
CA LEU A 36 -3.35 3.19 8.97
C LEU A 36 -4.63 2.81 9.73
N ASN A 37 -4.74 3.11 11.03
CA ASN A 37 -5.86 2.68 11.89
C ASN A 37 -6.17 1.20 11.75
N LYS A 38 -5.19 0.33 11.92
CA LYS A 38 -5.28 -1.09 11.58
C LYS A 38 -6.50 -1.80 12.16
N ASP A 39 -6.81 -1.56 13.43
CA ASP A 39 -7.93 -2.23 14.10
C ASP A 39 -9.28 -1.74 13.53
N GLY A 40 -9.51 -0.42 13.49
CA GLY A 40 -10.73 0.15 12.93
C GLY A 40 -10.88 -0.10 11.43
N ALA A 41 -9.77 -0.11 10.68
CA ALA A 41 -9.77 -0.44 9.26
C ALA A 41 -10.13 -1.90 9.00
N THR A 42 -9.67 -2.83 9.83
CA THR A 42 -10.00 -4.26 9.71
C THR A 42 -11.50 -4.49 9.89
N GLU A 43 -12.10 -3.86 10.89
CA GLU A 43 -13.54 -3.90 11.11
C GLU A 43 -14.30 -3.28 9.93
N PHE A 44 -13.92 -2.05 9.52
CA PHE A 44 -14.51 -1.35 8.38
C PHE A 44 -14.47 -2.18 7.09
N MET A 45 -13.31 -2.75 6.73
CA MET A 45 -13.18 -3.54 5.51
C MET A 45 -14.07 -4.79 5.53
N SER A 46 -14.33 -5.35 6.70
CA SER A 46 -15.29 -6.46 6.82
C SER A 46 -16.72 -6.04 6.49
N HIS A 47 -17.11 -4.79 6.79
CA HIS A 47 -18.42 -4.23 6.46
C HIS A 47 -18.53 -3.83 4.99
N VAL A 48 -17.47 -3.29 4.38
CA VAL A 48 -17.46 -2.92 2.94
C VAL A 48 -17.94 -4.06 2.07
N HIS A 49 -17.45 -5.27 2.32
CA HIS A 49 -17.77 -6.42 1.48
C HIS A 49 -19.12 -7.07 1.77
N ARG A 50 -19.69 -6.89 2.96
CA ARG A 50 -20.92 -7.59 3.39
C ARG A 50 -22.16 -6.69 3.37
N ASP A 51 -22.03 -5.47 3.83
CA ASP A 51 -23.17 -4.69 4.30
C ASP A 51 -23.37 -3.39 3.53
N MET A 52 -22.31 -2.78 3.00
CA MET A 52 -22.39 -1.49 2.29
C MET A 52 -23.08 -1.62 0.93
N LYS A 53 -24.04 -0.76 0.68
CA LYS A 53 -24.87 -0.76 -0.54
C LYS A 53 -24.80 0.55 -1.31
N THR A 54 -24.34 1.62 -0.69
CA THR A 54 -24.36 2.96 -1.28
C THR A 54 -22.97 3.60 -1.27
N GLN A 55 -22.75 4.51 -2.22
CA GLN A 55 -21.53 5.32 -2.28
C GLN A 55 -21.39 6.19 -1.03
N GLN A 56 -22.48 6.70 -0.47
CA GLN A 56 -22.43 7.55 0.72
C GLN A 56 -21.95 6.77 1.94
N GLU A 57 -22.45 5.55 2.16
CA GLU A 57 -21.98 4.68 3.25
C GLU A 57 -20.47 4.42 3.15
N LEU A 58 -19.97 4.18 1.93
CA LEU A 58 -18.53 4.00 1.70
C LEU A 58 -17.74 5.26 2.05
N VAL A 59 -18.19 6.43 1.60
CA VAL A 59 -17.53 7.72 1.85
C VAL A 59 -17.49 8.01 3.36
N ASP A 60 -18.63 7.88 4.06
CA ASP A 60 -18.73 8.16 5.48
C ASP A 60 -17.90 7.19 6.31
N GLY A 61 -17.91 5.92 5.95
CA GLY A 61 -17.10 4.89 6.59
C GLY A 61 -15.59 5.15 6.42
N ILE A 62 -15.15 5.51 5.21
CA ILE A 62 -13.74 5.86 4.98
C ILE A 62 -13.35 7.09 5.80
N HIS A 63 -14.16 8.14 5.79
CA HIS A 63 -13.89 9.35 6.58
C HIS A 63 -13.75 9.03 8.07
N SER A 64 -14.63 8.18 8.60
CA SER A 64 -14.55 7.73 9.99
C SER A 64 -13.24 7.01 10.31
N VAL A 65 -12.82 6.08 9.44
CA VAL A 65 -11.59 5.28 9.64
C VAL A 65 -10.32 6.12 9.53
N VAL A 66 -10.26 7.07 8.59
CA VAL A 66 -9.05 7.87 8.34
C VAL A 66 -8.98 9.17 9.14
N ASN A 67 -9.99 9.47 9.96
CA ASN A 67 -10.08 10.74 10.69
C ASN A 67 -8.84 10.99 11.55
N GLY A 68 -8.20 12.16 11.35
CA GLY A 68 -6.98 12.56 12.06
C GLY A 68 -5.72 11.73 11.74
N ARG A 69 -5.73 10.92 10.65
CA ARG A 69 -4.64 10.01 10.26
C ARG A 69 -4.15 10.30 8.84
N ALA A 70 -3.34 9.40 8.28
CA ALA A 70 -2.71 9.56 6.96
C ALA A 70 -3.69 9.63 5.77
N GLY A 71 -4.99 9.40 5.97
CA GLY A 71 -5.98 9.36 4.89
C GLY A 71 -5.92 8.07 4.08
N LEU A 72 -5.23 7.05 4.59
CA LEU A 72 -5.07 5.71 4.01
C LEU A 72 -5.62 4.67 4.98
N VAL A 73 -6.19 3.62 4.43
CA VAL A 73 -6.85 2.51 5.16
C VAL A 73 -5.96 1.29 5.09
N PHE A 74 -5.82 0.56 6.19
CA PHE A 74 -5.19 -0.76 6.22
C PHE A 74 -6.09 -1.79 5.54
N PHE A 75 -5.49 -2.70 4.74
CA PHE A 75 -6.20 -3.84 4.15
C PHE A 75 -5.70 -5.18 4.69
N SER A 76 -4.38 -5.40 4.66
CA SER A 76 -3.79 -6.66 5.14
C SER A 76 -2.31 -6.54 5.45
N THR A 77 -1.78 -7.51 6.19
CA THR A 77 -0.35 -7.71 6.37
C THR A 77 0.02 -9.18 6.19
N ILE A 78 1.17 -9.43 5.56
CA ILE A 78 1.73 -10.77 5.34
C ILE A 78 3.11 -10.84 5.99
N PRO A 79 3.28 -11.64 7.07
CA PRO A 79 4.57 -11.80 7.75
C PRO A 79 5.47 -12.79 7.01
N LEU A 80 6.24 -12.30 6.02
CA LEU A 80 7.08 -13.14 5.16
C LEU A 80 8.31 -13.72 5.88
N HIS A 81 8.80 -13.10 6.96
CA HIS A 81 9.92 -13.62 7.75
C HIS A 81 9.65 -15.04 8.28
N LYS A 82 8.38 -15.42 8.50
CA LYS A 82 8.02 -16.78 8.91
C LYS A 82 8.40 -17.84 7.86
N LEU A 83 8.45 -17.47 6.59
CA LEU A 83 8.88 -18.38 5.53
C LEU A 83 10.37 -18.70 5.62
N THR A 84 11.19 -17.74 6.09
CA THR A 84 12.63 -17.96 6.25
C THR A 84 12.92 -18.93 7.40
N THR A 85 12.09 -18.94 8.45
CA THR A 85 12.18 -19.91 9.56
C THR A 85 12.12 -21.34 9.04
N PHE A 86 11.17 -21.65 8.16
CA PHE A 86 11.03 -23.00 7.59
C PHE A 86 12.25 -23.42 6.76
N ARG A 87 12.87 -22.48 6.06
CA ARG A 87 14.03 -22.77 5.22
C ARG A 87 15.34 -22.90 6.02
N THR A 88 15.54 -22.04 7.01
CA THR A 88 16.83 -21.89 7.70
C THR A 88 16.87 -22.60 9.05
N GLY A 89 15.71 -22.97 9.60
CA GLY A 89 15.58 -23.45 10.98
C GLY A 89 15.80 -22.37 12.05
N ASN A 90 16.06 -21.11 11.64
CA ASN A 90 16.20 -20.00 12.60
C ASN A 90 14.82 -19.63 13.17
N PRO A 91 14.56 -19.81 14.46
CA PRO A 91 13.26 -19.49 15.07
C PRO A 91 12.99 -17.98 15.17
N ASN A 92 14.03 -17.16 14.99
CA ASN A 92 13.95 -15.72 15.13
C ASN A 92 14.70 -14.99 14.00
N PRO A 93 14.24 -15.14 12.73
CA PRO A 93 14.82 -14.41 11.61
C PRO A 93 14.49 -12.92 11.68
N PRO A 94 15.26 -12.04 11.03
CA PRO A 94 14.91 -10.62 10.89
C PRO A 94 13.48 -10.45 10.34
N HIS A 95 12.76 -9.48 10.88
CA HIS A 95 11.37 -9.26 10.51
C HIS A 95 11.23 -8.80 9.06
N ILE A 96 10.32 -9.42 8.31
CA ILE A 96 9.92 -9.01 6.96
C ILE A 96 8.41 -9.11 6.89
N ALA A 97 7.74 -7.99 6.63
CA ALA A 97 6.30 -7.96 6.45
C ALA A 97 5.91 -7.11 5.25
N VAL A 98 4.87 -7.51 4.54
CA VAL A 98 4.25 -6.72 3.48
C VAL A 98 2.92 -6.20 3.98
N TYR A 99 2.74 -4.89 3.94
CA TYR A 99 1.49 -4.19 4.22
C TYR A 99 0.80 -3.84 2.91
N SER A 100 -0.49 -4.11 2.84
CA SER A 100 -1.38 -3.61 1.79
C SER A 100 -2.26 -2.54 2.40
N PHE A 101 -2.34 -1.38 1.76
CA PHE A 101 -3.06 -0.22 2.26
C PHE A 101 -3.52 0.66 1.09
N GLY A 102 -4.38 1.61 1.33
CA GLY A 102 -4.83 2.54 0.29
C GLY A 102 -6.05 3.32 0.72
N ASN A 103 -6.74 3.89 -0.26
CA ASN A 103 -8.02 4.53 -0.02
C ASN A 103 -8.99 4.11 -1.13
N PRO A 104 -10.12 3.45 -0.81
CA PRO A 104 -11.09 2.98 -1.80
C PRO A 104 -11.62 4.08 -2.72
N LEU A 105 -11.70 5.33 -2.27
CA LEU A 105 -12.15 6.45 -3.12
C LEU A 105 -11.11 6.80 -4.20
N TYR A 106 -9.81 6.71 -3.89
CA TYR A 106 -8.76 6.81 -4.91
C TYR A 106 -8.83 5.62 -5.87
N ALA A 107 -9.00 4.40 -5.34
CA ALA A 107 -9.10 3.21 -6.17
C ALA A 107 -10.24 3.30 -7.19
N GLN A 108 -11.42 3.78 -6.78
CA GLN A 108 -12.56 4.00 -7.70
C GLN A 108 -12.19 4.95 -8.84
N ARG A 109 -11.53 6.08 -8.55
CA ARG A 109 -11.12 7.05 -9.58
C ARG A 109 -10.06 6.47 -10.51
N VAL A 110 -9.02 5.85 -9.94
CA VAL A 110 -7.96 5.23 -10.74
C VAL A 110 -8.50 4.16 -11.67
N ILE A 111 -9.36 3.26 -11.18
CA ILE A 111 -9.96 2.17 -11.98
C ILE A 111 -10.87 2.73 -13.08
N LYS A 112 -11.59 3.81 -12.82
CA LYS A 112 -12.44 4.49 -13.82
C LYS A 112 -11.63 4.92 -15.06
N HIS A 113 -10.43 5.45 -14.85
CA HIS A 113 -9.55 5.94 -15.91
C HIS A 113 -8.65 4.86 -16.49
N ASN A 114 -8.13 3.98 -15.63
CA ASN A 114 -7.23 2.88 -16.00
C ASN A 114 -7.57 1.58 -15.26
N PRO A 115 -8.46 0.73 -15.81
CA PRO A 115 -8.81 -0.55 -15.15
C PRO A 115 -7.63 -1.51 -14.95
N ILE A 116 -6.57 -1.44 -15.79
CA ILE A 116 -5.38 -2.29 -15.66
C ILE A 116 -4.59 -1.95 -14.38
N ALA A 117 -4.68 -0.71 -13.90
CA ALA A 117 -4.08 -0.31 -12.63
C ALA A 117 -4.55 -1.15 -11.43
N ALA A 118 -5.71 -1.83 -11.54
CA ALA A 118 -6.22 -2.74 -10.51
C ALA A 118 -5.22 -3.85 -10.13
N ALA A 119 -4.30 -4.22 -11.04
CA ALA A 119 -3.22 -5.17 -10.74
C ALA A 119 -2.25 -4.66 -9.63
N ASN A 120 -2.20 -3.34 -9.40
CA ASN A 120 -1.36 -2.68 -8.41
C ASN A 120 -2.17 -2.06 -7.25
N ILE A 121 -3.47 -2.35 -7.17
CA ILE A 121 -4.37 -1.90 -6.10
C ILE A 121 -4.72 -3.10 -5.22
N PRO A 122 -4.56 -2.99 -3.90
CA PRO A 122 -4.02 -1.85 -3.15
C PRO A 122 -2.49 -1.71 -3.29
N PRO A 123 -1.93 -0.50 -3.13
CA PRO A 123 -0.50 -0.31 -2.96
C PRO A 123 0.07 -1.18 -1.85
N ARG A 124 1.33 -1.58 -2.00
CA ARG A 124 2.03 -2.43 -1.04
C ARG A 124 3.32 -1.76 -0.57
N MET A 125 3.63 -2.00 0.69
CA MET A 125 4.86 -1.55 1.34
C MET A 125 5.51 -2.74 2.04
N VAL A 126 6.82 -2.92 1.86
CA VAL A 126 7.59 -3.90 2.60
C VAL A 126 8.31 -3.23 3.76
N ILE A 127 8.24 -3.83 4.94
CA ILE A 127 8.96 -3.44 6.14
C ILE A 127 9.99 -4.54 6.42
N ILE A 128 11.27 -4.15 6.51
CA ILE A 128 12.39 -5.09 6.65
C ILE A 128 13.24 -4.66 7.83
N GLU A 129 13.39 -5.53 8.81
CA GLU A 129 14.38 -5.38 9.89
C GLU A 129 15.78 -5.60 9.31
N ASN A 130 16.75 -4.73 9.66
CA ASN A 130 18.14 -4.96 9.30
C ASN A 130 18.67 -6.24 9.93
N GLU A 131 19.61 -6.91 9.29
CA GLU A 131 20.19 -8.16 9.78
C GLU A 131 20.81 -8.00 11.20
N ASN A 132 21.45 -6.87 11.45
CA ASN A 132 22.05 -6.51 12.74
C ASN A 132 21.02 -5.99 13.75
N ARG A 133 19.76 -5.85 13.38
CA ARG A 133 18.67 -5.29 14.20
C ARG A 133 18.90 -3.85 14.66
N ASP A 134 19.69 -3.10 13.91
CA ASP A 134 20.07 -1.72 14.18
C ASP A 134 19.21 -0.70 13.44
N GLY A 135 18.10 -1.13 12.86
CA GLY A 135 17.18 -0.27 12.14
C GLY A 135 16.23 -1.02 11.22
N THR A 136 15.50 -0.24 10.43
CA THR A 136 14.42 -0.71 9.57
C THR A 136 14.49 -0.06 8.19
N ARG A 137 14.26 -0.84 7.14
CA ARG A 137 14.01 -0.36 5.78
C ARG A 137 12.52 -0.44 5.44
N ILE A 138 12.04 0.58 4.74
CA ILE A 138 10.66 0.69 4.25
C ILE A 138 10.73 0.85 2.75
N GLY A 139 10.15 -0.08 1.99
CA GLY A 139 10.19 -0.06 0.54
C GLY A 139 8.81 -0.11 -0.10
N TYR A 140 8.56 0.69 -1.16
CA TYR A 140 7.33 0.66 -1.93
C TYR A 140 7.53 1.18 -3.36
N ASN A 141 6.65 0.76 -4.27
CA ASN A 141 6.59 1.37 -5.60
C ASN A 141 5.79 2.67 -5.54
N LEU A 142 6.27 3.71 -6.25
CA LEU A 142 5.46 4.91 -6.47
C LEU A 142 4.22 4.57 -7.28
N PRO A 143 2.99 4.78 -6.76
CA PRO A 143 1.77 4.56 -7.51
C PRO A 143 1.73 5.22 -8.88
N SER A 144 2.18 6.47 -9.00
CA SER A 144 2.24 7.18 -10.29
C SER A 144 3.12 6.49 -11.31
N SER A 145 4.16 5.76 -10.88
CA SER A 145 5.09 5.09 -11.78
C SER A 145 4.60 3.73 -12.30
N ILE A 146 3.60 3.13 -11.64
CA ILE A 146 3.13 1.76 -11.96
C ILE A 146 1.64 1.67 -12.29
N MET A 147 0.86 2.75 -12.06
CA MET A 147 -0.58 2.77 -12.27
C MET A 147 -1.03 3.69 -13.41
N MET A 148 -0.09 4.39 -14.09
CA MET A 148 -0.38 5.15 -15.31
C MET A 148 -0.83 4.20 -16.42
N ASP A 149 -1.52 4.74 -17.43
CA ASP A 149 -1.96 3.96 -18.58
C ASP A 149 -0.74 3.43 -19.35
N PRO A 150 -0.55 2.10 -19.45
CA PRO A 150 0.59 1.51 -20.15
C PRO A 150 0.51 1.68 -21.67
N PHE A 151 -0.62 2.11 -22.20
CA PHE A 151 -0.80 2.40 -23.63
C PHE A 151 -0.45 3.86 -23.97
N GLY A 152 0.02 4.65 -23.00
CA GLY A 152 0.47 6.02 -23.20
C GLY A 152 -0.65 7.03 -23.38
N LYS A 153 -1.89 6.70 -23.04
CA LYS A 153 -2.97 7.68 -23.02
C LYS A 153 -2.72 8.67 -21.88
N GLU A 154 -2.50 9.91 -22.23
CA GLU A 154 -2.42 10.99 -21.24
C GLU A 154 -3.80 11.27 -20.66
N ASP A 155 -3.90 11.18 -19.33
CA ASP A 155 -5.09 11.49 -18.54
C ASP A 155 -4.63 12.32 -17.34
N GLU A 156 -4.86 13.63 -17.41
CA GLU A 156 -4.40 14.58 -16.40
C GLU A 156 -5.12 14.39 -15.05
N GLU A 157 -6.37 13.92 -15.05
CA GLU A 157 -7.11 13.62 -13.82
C GLU A 157 -6.49 12.40 -13.12
N LEU A 158 -6.24 11.32 -13.86
CA LEU A 158 -5.54 10.13 -13.35
C LEU A 158 -4.16 10.49 -12.81
N LYS A 159 -3.39 11.27 -13.54
CA LYS A 159 -2.06 11.70 -13.15
C LYS A 159 -2.06 12.52 -11.85
N ALA A 160 -2.98 13.47 -11.74
CA ALA A 160 -3.14 14.29 -10.54
C ALA A 160 -3.51 13.43 -9.31
N ASP A 161 -4.43 12.48 -9.47
CA ASP A 161 -4.82 11.55 -8.40
C ASP A 161 -3.64 10.67 -7.96
N LEU A 162 -2.87 10.11 -8.88
CA LEU A 162 -1.73 9.27 -8.57
C LEU A 162 -0.59 10.05 -7.90
N LEU A 163 -0.28 11.26 -8.37
CA LEU A 163 0.71 12.14 -7.72
C LEU A 163 0.26 12.59 -6.32
N SER A 164 -1.06 12.77 -6.13
CA SER A 164 -1.61 13.05 -4.79
C SER A 164 -1.45 11.84 -3.86
N LEU A 165 -1.63 10.63 -4.38
CA LEU A 165 -1.43 9.39 -3.62
C LEU A 165 0.05 9.19 -3.25
N ASP A 166 0.98 9.45 -4.18
CA ASP A 166 2.43 9.43 -3.90
C ASP A 166 2.79 10.33 -2.71
N LYS A 167 2.32 11.58 -2.73
CA LYS A 167 2.56 12.55 -1.64
C LYS A 167 1.98 12.09 -0.30
N LYS A 168 0.81 11.45 -0.29
CA LYS A 168 0.20 10.92 0.93
C LYS A 168 1.01 9.77 1.51
N ILE A 169 1.51 8.86 0.68
CA ILE A 169 2.35 7.74 1.11
C ILE A 169 3.67 8.27 1.67
N GLU A 170 4.31 9.18 0.96
CA GLU A 170 5.55 9.81 1.41
C GLU A 170 5.38 10.53 2.75
N ALA A 171 4.33 11.35 2.90
CA ALA A 171 4.03 12.05 4.15
C ALA A 171 3.78 11.08 5.31
N MET A 172 3.07 9.97 5.06
CA MET A 172 2.87 8.92 6.05
C MET A 172 4.21 8.30 6.48
N VAL A 173 5.06 7.91 5.52
CA VAL A 173 6.37 7.31 5.82
C VAL A 173 7.24 8.27 6.60
N LEU A 174 7.32 9.54 6.18
CA LEU A 174 8.07 10.57 6.91
C LEU A 174 7.55 10.77 8.34
N GLY A 175 6.24 10.70 8.55
CA GLY A 175 5.64 10.76 9.88
C GLY A 175 5.99 9.56 10.77
N ILE A 176 6.21 8.39 10.17
CA ILE A 176 6.58 7.16 10.88
C ILE A 176 8.06 7.17 11.28
N ILE A 177 8.96 7.59 10.36
CA ILE A 177 10.42 7.48 10.56
C ILE A 177 11.06 8.67 11.27
N ARG A 178 10.36 9.80 11.38
CA ARG A 178 10.84 10.95 12.16
C ARG A 178 10.74 10.62 13.66
N ALA A 179 11.86 10.84 14.34
CA ALA A 179 11.95 10.71 15.80
C ALA A 179 11.18 11.83 16.50
#